data_74b22181fc73d8ffbf5c32f938384022
#
_entry.id   74b22181fc73d8ffbf5c32f938384022
#
_cell.length_a   1.000
_cell.length_b   1.000
_cell.length_c   1.000
_cell.angle_alpha   90.00
_cell.angle_beta   90.00
_cell.angle_gamma   90.00
#
_symmetry.space_group_name_H-M   'P 1'
#
loop_
_entity.id
_entity.type
_entity.pdbx_description
1 polymer ?
#
loop_
_entity_poly.entity_id
_entity_poly.type
_entity_poly.pdbx_seq_one_letter_code
_entity_poly.pdbx_strand_id
1 'polypeptide(L)'
;MKYIIVPDRKEPKQLPFYFAVEEHVATKYTDDDYFFAWQVEPTVMLGRNQLIDNEVNVEYCRDNGVHIFRRKSGGGCVYADDGCIQFSHISFAESVNVAFGEYMKRVAELLQGIGIDAQLSGRNDILVGGRKVAGSAFYRLRKRSVLHNTVLFDTRLEHLSKALTPSHEKLQSKGVQSVSQRVENIGSHTNMSIAEFMAYARRYMCGMEELVLTDDDMGEIARIEKELASDNFVYGKNPKFTEMRKKRFADIGTLEARIELKNNVITDMNFAGDFFLTGDLDRELIDVLHGVPFTREAVEARLYGTDLSAIIRGLTLPRLLRLLFGRPPHVSKPDWLKIDLTSTHDYGETASVIAKHHLNTICTSGLCPNRTECWAARTATLMIGGNVCTRKCKFCNTQTGKPGRLDPDEPKNVAESVKALGLRYAVITSVDRDDLDDYGAAHWVETIRCIKKENPDTILEVLIPDFMGERDLISMVMAERPNVAGHNMETVRRLTPG
;
A
#
# COMPACT_ATOMS: atom_id res chain seq x y z
N MET A 1 9.27 -28.68 11.33
CA MET A 1 9.59 -28.50 9.88
C MET A 1 10.72 -29.44 9.51
N LYS A 2 10.50 -30.28 8.52
CA LYS A 2 11.42 -31.31 8.06
C LYS A 2 12.22 -30.84 6.84
N TYR A 3 13.48 -31.26 6.74
CA TYR A 3 14.28 -31.01 5.56
C TYR A 3 14.04 -32.08 4.49
N ILE A 4 13.77 -31.67 3.24
CA ILE A 4 13.55 -32.63 2.15
C ILE A 4 14.93 -33.11 1.63
N ILE A 5 15.13 -34.44 1.66
CA ILE A 5 16.25 -35.12 1.05
C ILE A 5 15.81 -35.71 -0.28
N VAL A 6 16.41 -35.22 -1.36
CA VAL A 6 16.23 -35.79 -2.71
C VAL A 6 17.32 -36.85 -2.94
N PRO A 7 16.96 -38.11 -3.22
CA PRO A 7 17.94 -39.15 -3.53
C PRO A 7 18.76 -38.84 -4.78
N ASP A 8 19.97 -39.39 -4.87
CA ASP A 8 20.87 -39.36 -6.06
C ASP A 8 21.13 -37.98 -6.68
N ARG A 9 21.45 -37.00 -5.87
CA ARG A 9 21.90 -35.67 -6.34
C ARG A 9 23.37 -35.70 -6.74
N LYS A 10 23.68 -36.23 -7.92
CA LYS A 10 25.06 -36.15 -8.46
C LYS A 10 25.29 -34.87 -9.29
N GLU A 11 24.22 -34.26 -9.83
CA GLU A 11 24.30 -33.06 -10.69
C GLU A 11 23.15 -32.09 -10.38
N PRO A 12 23.34 -30.79 -10.63
CA PRO A 12 22.23 -29.84 -10.59
C PRO A 12 21.14 -30.26 -11.60
N LYS A 13 19.90 -30.29 -11.14
CA LYS A 13 18.74 -30.53 -12.00
C LYS A 13 18.22 -29.21 -12.57
N GLN A 14 17.49 -29.30 -13.69
CA GLN A 14 16.81 -28.13 -14.23
C GLN A 14 15.66 -27.65 -13.33
N LEU A 15 15.28 -26.41 -13.50
CA LEU A 15 14.28 -25.74 -12.67
C LEU A 15 12.95 -26.50 -12.51
N PRO A 16 12.35 -27.09 -13.59
CA PRO A 16 11.09 -27.83 -13.46
C PRO A 16 11.12 -28.97 -12.47
N PHE A 17 12.27 -29.63 -12.31
CA PHE A 17 12.44 -30.70 -11.33
C PHE A 17 12.18 -30.20 -9.90
N TYR A 18 12.77 -29.10 -9.49
CA TYR A 18 12.61 -28.57 -8.12
C TYR A 18 11.19 -28.07 -7.86
N PHE A 19 10.56 -27.49 -8.85
CA PHE A 19 9.13 -27.12 -8.76
C PHE A 19 8.23 -28.34 -8.71
N ALA A 20 8.59 -29.43 -9.37
CA ALA A 20 7.88 -30.70 -9.26
C ALA A 20 8.01 -31.29 -7.85
N VAL A 21 9.19 -31.18 -7.21
CA VAL A 21 9.37 -31.56 -5.79
C VAL A 21 8.47 -30.73 -4.89
N GLU A 22 8.44 -29.39 -5.04
CA GLU A 22 7.54 -28.52 -4.28
C GLU A 22 6.06 -28.97 -4.39
N GLU A 23 5.61 -29.21 -5.61
CA GLU A 23 4.21 -29.59 -5.89
C GLU A 23 3.86 -30.96 -5.35
N HIS A 24 4.75 -31.94 -5.57
CA HIS A 24 4.57 -33.30 -5.08
C HIS A 24 4.48 -33.32 -3.54
N VAL A 25 5.45 -32.72 -2.85
CA VAL A 25 5.47 -32.67 -1.39
C VAL A 25 4.25 -31.91 -0.85
N ALA A 26 3.91 -30.74 -1.44
CA ALA A 26 2.72 -29.99 -1.05
C ALA A 26 1.41 -30.78 -1.22
N THR A 27 1.37 -31.74 -2.13
CA THR A 27 0.17 -32.52 -2.42
C THR A 27 0.07 -33.79 -1.57
N LYS A 28 1.17 -34.52 -1.39
CA LYS A 28 1.23 -35.83 -0.76
C LYS A 28 1.42 -35.76 0.75
N TYR A 29 2.33 -34.92 1.21
CA TYR A 29 2.75 -34.87 2.61
C TYR A 29 2.01 -33.75 3.35
N THR A 30 1.22 -34.13 4.37
CA THR A 30 0.30 -33.19 5.06
C THR A 30 0.49 -33.15 6.57
N ASP A 31 1.60 -33.71 7.09
CA ASP A 31 1.86 -33.90 8.51
C ASP A 31 2.75 -32.80 9.13
N ASP A 32 3.51 -32.07 8.31
CA ASP A 32 4.45 -31.05 8.80
C ASP A 32 4.65 -29.93 7.76
N ASP A 33 5.41 -28.91 8.11
CA ASP A 33 6.03 -27.97 7.18
C ASP A 33 7.34 -28.55 6.65
N TYR A 34 7.67 -28.23 5.39
CA TYR A 34 8.84 -28.78 4.71
C TYR A 34 9.70 -27.68 4.14
N PHE A 35 11.02 -27.92 4.11
CA PHE A 35 11.99 -26.97 3.56
C PHE A 35 13.09 -27.71 2.80
N PHE A 36 13.63 -27.10 1.75
CA PHE A 36 14.89 -27.51 1.11
C PHE A 36 15.57 -26.35 0.41
N ALA A 37 16.89 -26.48 0.29
CA ALA A 37 17.74 -25.55 -0.43
C ALA A 37 18.29 -26.22 -1.70
N TRP A 38 18.35 -25.49 -2.82
CA TRP A 38 18.77 -26.02 -4.10
C TRP A 38 19.40 -24.96 -5.02
N GLN A 39 20.07 -25.41 -6.07
CA GLN A 39 20.72 -24.59 -7.08
C GLN A 39 20.31 -25.09 -8.46
N VAL A 40 20.44 -24.24 -9.48
CA VAL A 40 20.12 -24.55 -10.89
C VAL A 40 21.25 -24.13 -11.82
N GLU A 41 21.29 -24.74 -12.99
CA GLU A 41 22.02 -24.21 -14.14
C GLU A 41 21.50 -22.82 -14.55
N PRO A 42 22.25 -22.04 -15.34
CA PRO A 42 21.82 -20.72 -15.78
C PRO A 42 20.39 -20.74 -16.34
N THR A 43 19.47 -20.05 -15.67
CA THR A 43 18.03 -20.15 -15.94
C THR A 43 17.35 -18.80 -15.70
N VAL A 44 16.46 -18.45 -16.61
CA VAL A 44 15.48 -17.37 -16.42
C VAL A 44 14.16 -17.99 -15.94
N MET A 45 13.68 -17.56 -14.77
CA MET A 45 12.42 -17.97 -14.17
C MET A 45 11.34 -16.92 -14.41
N LEU A 46 10.40 -17.17 -15.31
CA LEU A 46 9.23 -16.32 -15.52
C LEU A 46 8.20 -16.49 -14.40
N GLY A 47 7.63 -15.40 -13.93
CA GLY A 47 6.43 -15.45 -13.10
C GLY A 47 5.24 -16.02 -13.88
N ARG A 48 4.27 -16.64 -13.18
CA ARG A 48 3.11 -17.31 -13.78
C ARG A 48 2.41 -16.49 -14.86
N ASN A 49 2.26 -15.19 -14.64
CA ASN A 49 1.45 -14.30 -15.47
C ASN A 49 2.29 -13.36 -16.34
N GLN A 50 3.60 -13.61 -16.47
CA GLN A 50 4.47 -12.77 -17.28
C GLN A 50 4.51 -13.23 -18.75
N LEU A 51 4.70 -12.27 -19.63
CA LEU A 51 4.91 -12.50 -21.07
C LEU A 51 6.41 -12.57 -21.34
N ILE A 52 6.85 -13.59 -22.03
CA ILE A 52 8.27 -13.81 -22.35
C ILE A 52 8.85 -12.61 -23.09
N ASP A 53 8.19 -12.17 -24.15
CA ASP A 53 8.65 -11.10 -25.03
C ASP A 53 8.87 -9.76 -24.33
N ASN A 54 8.21 -9.55 -23.18
CA ASN A 54 8.30 -8.32 -22.41
C ASN A 54 9.37 -8.34 -21.31
N GLU A 55 9.83 -9.53 -20.92
CA GLU A 55 10.64 -9.70 -19.70
C GLU A 55 11.98 -10.38 -19.95
N VAL A 56 12.17 -11.07 -21.10
CA VAL A 56 13.32 -11.92 -21.37
C VAL A 56 13.96 -11.55 -22.71
N ASN A 57 15.27 -11.42 -22.70
CA ASN A 57 16.06 -11.38 -23.92
C ASN A 57 16.29 -12.83 -24.42
N VAL A 58 15.34 -13.34 -25.19
CA VAL A 58 15.31 -14.73 -25.65
C VAL A 58 16.53 -15.07 -26.50
N GLU A 59 16.98 -14.12 -27.35
CA GLU A 59 18.16 -14.30 -28.20
C GLU A 59 19.41 -14.46 -27.36
N TYR A 60 19.61 -13.57 -26.39
CA TYR A 60 20.74 -13.68 -25.46
C TYR A 60 20.71 -15.00 -24.67
N CYS A 61 19.56 -15.42 -24.18
CA CYS A 61 19.41 -16.67 -23.44
C CYS A 61 19.82 -17.88 -24.29
N ARG A 62 19.32 -17.95 -25.52
CA ARG A 62 19.67 -19.02 -26.47
C ARG A 62 21.18 -19.07 -26.75
N ASP A 63 21.79 -17.91 -27.03
CA ASP A 63 23.18 -17.81 -27.43
C ASP A 63 24.18 -18.09 -26.30
N ASN A 64 23.72 -17.96 -25.03
CA ASN A 64 24.53 -18.19 -23.83
C ASN A 64 24.12 -19.42 -23.00
N GLY A 65 23.30 -20.31 -23.56
CA GLY A 65 22.87 -21.54 -22.87
C GLY A 65 22.03 -21.31 -21.61
N VAL A 66 21.31 -20.18 -21.54
CA VAL A 66 20.43 -19.86 -20.43
C VAL A 66 19.04 -20.45 -20.68
N HIS A 67 18.59 -21.34 -19.82
CA HIS A 67 17.28 -21.96 -19.93
C HIS A 67 16.16 -20.95 -19.59
N ILE A 68 14.98 -21.15 -20.16
CA ILE A 68 13.81 -20.33 -19.87
C ILE A 68 12.68 -21.23 -19.38
N PHE A 69 12.23 -21.02 -18.14
CA PHE A 69 11.11 -21.77 -17.55
C PHE A 69 10.13 -20.84 -16.88
N ARG A 70 8.92 -21.32 -16.66
CA ARG A 70 7.84 -20.61 -15.97
C ARG A 70 7.56 -21.27 -14.61
N ARG A 71 7.36 -20.46 -13.56
CA ARG A 71 6.92 -20.93 -12.25
C ARG A 71 5.42 -20.74 -12.03
N LYS A 72 4.82 -21.52 -11.13
CA LYS A 72 3.41 -21.39 -10.72
C LYS A 72 3.15 -20.15 -9.85
N SER A 73 4.15 -19.61 -9.18
CA SER A 73 4.04 -18.38 -8.39
C SER A 73 4.04 -17.13 -9.28
N GLY A 74 3.41 -16.07 -8.77
CA GLY A 74 3.44 -14.75 -9.39
C GLY A 74 4.79 -14.03 -9.21
N GLY A 75 4.77 -12.71 -9.40
CA GLY A 75 5.95 -11.85 -9.27
C GLY A 75 6.74 -11.69 -10.57
N GLY A 76 7.86 -10.98 -10.47
CA GLY A 76 8.72 -10.61 -11.61
C GLY A 76 9.61 -11.73 -12.11
N CYS A 77 10.19 -11.55 -13.28
CA CYS A 77 11.19 -12.43 -13.85
C CYS A 77 12.49 -12.42 -13.03
N VAL A 78 13.12 -13.58 -12.85
CA VAL A 78 14.33 -13.79 -12.07
C VAL A 78 15.33 -14.57 -12.91
N TYR A 79 16.61 -14.17 -12.84
CA TYR A 79 17.72 -14.97 -13.33
C TYR A 79 18.33 -15.72 -12.14
N ALA A 80 18.67 -16.96 -12.32
CA ALA A 80 19.39 -17.79 -11.36
C ALA A 80 20.45 -18.64 -12.06
N ASP A 81 21.52 -18.95 -11.34
CA ASP A 81 22.59 -19.83 -11.77
C ASP A 81 23.16 -20.62 -10.57
N ASP A 82 24.25 -21.30 -10.76
CA ASP A 82 24.98 -22.04 -9.70
C ASP A 82 25.51 -21.14 -8.57
N GLY A 83 25.58 -19.82 -8.77
CA GLY A 83 25.86 -18.80 -7.73
C GLY A 83 24.62 -18.34 -6.97
N CYS A 84 23.43 -18.74 -7.38
CA CYS A 84 22.17 -18.47 -6.67
C CYS A 84 21.77 -19.65 -5.79
N ILE A 85 21.28 -19.36 -4.60
CA ILE A 85 20.67 -20.36 -3.73
C ILE A 85 19.17 -20.14 -3.71
N GLN A 86 18.43 -21.21 -3.99
CA GLN A 86 16.98 -21.22 -3.91
C GLN A 86 16.54 -21.88 -2.61
N PHE A 87 15.58 -21.29 -1.94
CA PHE A 87 14.91 -21.87 -0.78
C PHE A 87 13.44 -22.14 -1.11
N SER A 88 12.96 -23.31 -0.76
CA SER A 88 11.55 -23.66 -0.84
C SER A 88 11.02 -24.05 0.53
N HIS A 89 9.94 -23.41 0.95
CA HIS A 89 9.21 -23.70 2.18
C HIS A 89 7.77 -24.02 1.85
N ILE A 90 7.31 -25.18 2.24
CA ILE A 90 5.96 -25.69 2.03
C ILE A 90 5.27 -25.66 3.39
N SER A 91 4.26 -24.79 3.55
CA SER A 91 3.64 -24.52 4.84
C SER A 91 2.14 -24.82 4.86
N PHE A 92 1.65 -25.17 6.04
CA PHE A 92 0.23 -25.40 6.35
C PHE A 92 -0.54 -24.14 6.72
N ALA A 93 0.12 -23.00 6.89
CA ALA A 93 -0.53 -21.78 7.36
C ALA A 93 -1.80 -21.46 6.54
N GLU A 94 -2.90 -21.18 7.22
CA GLU A 94 -4.19 -20.88 6.58
C GLU A 94 -4.14 -19.62 5.73
N SER A 95 -3.42 -18.59 6.21
CA SER A 95 -3.23 -17.34 5.49
C SER A 95 -1.86 -17.31 4.81
N VAL A 96 -1.85 -17.32 3.48
CA VAL A 96 -0.61 -17.21 2.69
C VAL A 96 0.12 -15.87 2.94
N ASN A 97 -0.60 -14.79 3.22
CA ASN A 97 0.02 -13.50 3.49
C ASN A 97 0.76 -13.48 4.83
N VAL A 98 0.22 -14.14 5.84
CA VAL A 98 0.87 -14.30 7.15
C VAL A 98 2.11 -15.20 7.01
N ALA A 99 1.94 -16.38 6.43
CA ALA A 99 3.04 -17.32 6.18
C ALA A 99 4.18 -16.67 5.40
N PHE A 100 3.85 -15.89 4.37
CA PHE A 100 4.83 -15.20 3.55
C PHE A 100 5.60 -14.11 4.31
N GLY A 101 4.90 -13.33 5.16
CA GLY A 101 5.53 -12.32 6.00
C GLY A 101 6.49 -12.92 7.02
N GLU A 102 6.08 -13.99 7.70
CA GLU A 102 6.90 -14.73 8.66
C GLU A 102 8.11 -15.40 8.00
N TYR A 103 7.89 -16.02 6.83
CA TYR A 103 8.97 -16.63 6.06
C TYR A 103 10.04 -15.61 5.65
N MET A 104 9.62 -14.46 5.10
CA MET A 104 10.57 -13.41 4.71
C MET A 104 11.36 -12.89 5.90
N LYS A 105 10.70 -12.69 7.05
CA LYS A 105 11.36 -12.30 8.30
C LYS A 105 12.42 -13.32 8.71
N ARG A 106 12.06 -14.61 8.67
CA ARG A 106 12.97 -15.71 9.01
C ARG A 106 14.18 -15.80 8.07
N VAL A 107 14.02 -15.53 6.76
CA VAL A 107 15.14 -15.46 5.82
C VAL A 107 16.03 -14.25 6.09
N ALA A 108 15.46 -13.09 6.46
CA ALA A 108 16.27 -11.93 6.86
C ALA A 108 17.06 -12.19 8.14
N GLU A 109 16.43 -12.80 9.15
CA GLU A 109 17.07 -13.19 10.42
C GLU A 109 18.19 -14.24 10.20
N LEU A 110 18.02 -15.17 9.26
CA LEU A 110 19.05 -16.12 8.85
C LEU A 110 20.30 -15.40 8.34
N LEU A 111 20.14 -14.37 7.51
CA LEU A 111 21.26 -13.54 7.03
C LEU A 111 21.90 -12.71 8.15
N GLN A 112 21.07 -12.13 9.02
CA GLN A 112 21.55 -11.39 10.19
C GLN A 112 22.34 -12.27 11.15
N GLY A 113 21.99 -13.54 11.29
CA GLY A 113 22.69 -14.52 12.13
C GLY A 113 24.13 -14.81 11.70
N ILE A 114 24.54 -14.45 10.49
CA ILE A 114 25.93 -14.51 9.99
C ILE A 114 26.56 -13.12 9.82
N GLY A 115 25.97 -12.09 10.45
CA GLY A 115 26.52 -10.73 10.47
C GLY A 115 26.16 -9.85 9.27
N ILE A 116 25.23 -10.27 8.39
CA ILE A 116 24.78 -9.49 7.24
C ILE A 116 23.59 -8.61 7.68
N ASP A 117 23.69 -7.28 7.54
CA ASP A 117 22.60 -6.34 7.86
C ASP A 117 21.48 -6.41 6.81
N ALA A 118 20.71 -7.49 6.85
CA ALA A 118 19.62 -7.77 5.95
C ALA A 118 18.32 -7.12 6.44
N GLN A 119 17.63 -6.37 5.57
CA GLN A 119 16.42 -5.64 5.88
C GLN A 119 15.30 -5.99 4.89
N LEU A 120 14.08 -6.14 5.40
CA LEU A 120 12.89 -6.35 4.57
C LEU A 120 12.51 -5.06 3.86
N SER A 121 12.19 -5.12 2.57
CA SER A 121 11.77 -3.97 1.80
C SER A 121 10.69 -4.30 0.77
N GLY A 122 9.70 -3.40 0.70
CA GLY A 122 8.63 -3.51 -0.29
C GLY A 122 7.78 -4.76 -0.11
N ARG A 123 7.41 -5.40 -1.24
CA ARG A 123 6.52 -6.56 -1.26
C ARG A 123 7.20 -7.87 -0.91
N ASN A 124 8.44 -8.04 -1.37
CA ASN A 124 9.08 -9.35 -1.45
C ASN A 124 10.61 -9.29 -1.60
N ASP A 125 11.23 -8.14 -1.34
CA ASP A 125 12.68 -7.97 -1.47
C ASP A 125 13.35 -7.98 -0.07
N ILE A 126 14.57 -8.53 0.00
CA ILE A 126 15.48 -8.38 1.14
C ILE A 126 16.69 -7.59 0.64
N LEU A 127 17.07 -6.55 1.38
CA LEU A 127 18.12 -5.62 1.00
C LEU A 127 19.27 -5.66 1.99
N VAL A 128 20.49 -5.40 1.49
CA VAL A 128 21.69 -5.09 2.25
C VAL A 128 22.23 -3.77 1.68
N GLY A 129 22.47 -2.78 2.51
CA GLY A 129 22.95 -1.47 2.05
C GLY A 129 22.06 -0.81 0.98
N GLY A 130 20.75 -1.07 0.99
CA GLY A 130 19.80 -0.56 0.01
C GLY A 130 19.75 -1.35 -1.31
N ARG A 131 20.60 -2.37 -1.51
CA ARG A 131 20.65 -3.22 -2.72
C ARG A 131 19.99 -4.57 -2.44
N LYS A 132 19.25 -5.07 -3.42
CA LYS A 132 18.54 -6.34 -3.28
C LYS A 132 19.50 -7.51 -3.32
N VAL A 133 19.46 -8.34 -2.26
CA VAL A 133 20.23 -9.59 -2.14
C VAL A 133 19.35 -10.82 -2.25
N ALA A 134 18.04 -10.68 -2.00
CA ALA A 134 17.11 -11.79 -2.13
C ALA A 134 15.71 -11.32 -2.57
N GLY A 135 15.00 -12.20 -3.24
CA GLY A 135 13.62 -11.99 -3.67
C GLY A 135 12.76 -13.21 -3.43
N SER A 136 11.54 -12.99 -2.95
CA SER A 136 10.62 -14.06 -2.57
C SER A 136 9.37 -14.05 -3.42
N ALA A 137 8.78 -15.23 -3.62
CA ALA A 137 7.51 -15.42 -4.26
C ALA A 137 6.73 -16.54 -3.58
N PHE A 138 5.44 -16.64 -3.85
CA PHE A 138 4.60 -17.69 -3.31
C PHE A 138 3.49 -18.06 -4.27
N TYR A 139 2.94 -19.26 -4.06
CA TYR A 139 1.67 -19.69 -4.65
C TYR A 139 0.93 -20.59 -3.69
N ARG A 140 -0.35 -20.79 -3.91
CA ARG A 140 -1.17 -21.68 -3.13
C ARG A 140 -1.51 -22.94 -3.93
N LEU A 141 -1.35 -24.09 -3.30
CA LEU A 141 -1.73 -25.38 -3.86
C LEU A 141 -2.65 -26.09 -2.86
N ARG A 142 -3.94 -26.16 -3.19
CA ARG A 142 -4.98 -26.67 -2.28
C ARG A 142 -4.97 -25.92 -0.94
N LYS A 143 -4.64 -26.62 0.17
CA LYS A 143 -4.57 -26.06 1.53
C LYS A 143 -3.14 -25.65 1.94
N ARG A 144 -2.15 -25.77 1.05
CA ARG A 144 -0.74 -25.51 1.31
C ARG A 144 -0.30 -24.18 0.69
N SER A 145 0.60 -23.51 1.34
CA SER A 145 1.33 -22.37 0.80
C SER A 145 2.75 -22.82 0.44
N VAL A 146 3.13 -22.64 -0.82
CA VAL A 146 4.50 -22.85 -1.29
C VAL A 146 5.18 -21.49 -1.40
N LEU A 147 6.22 -21.32 -0.61
CA LEU A 147 6.98 -20.08 -0.48
C LEU A 147 8.39 -20.36 -0.98
N HIS A 148 8.88 -19.56 -1.91
CA HIS A 148 10.25 -19.72 -2.38
C HIS A 148 10.99 -18.39 -2.45
N ASN A 149 12.30 -18.48 -2.32
CA ASN A 149 13.20 -17.35 -2.24
C ASN A 149 14.45 -17.62 -3.08
N THR A 150 14.90 -16.60 -3.79
CA THR A 150 16.19 -16.60 -4.49
C THR A 150 17.16 -15.72 -3.72
N VAL A 151 18.26 -16.27 -3.23
CA VAL A 151 19.35 -15.54 -2.58
C VAL A 151 20.50 -15.44 -3.59
N LEU A 152 20.94 -14.21 -3.87
CA LEU A 152 22.10 -13.94 -4.72
C LEU A 152 23.35 -14.11 -3.86
N PHE A 153 24.04 -15.25 -3.98
CA PHE A 153 25.23 -15.53 -3.19
C PHE A 153 26.51 -15.13 -3.94
N ASP A 154 26.73 -15.72 -5.11
CA ASP A 154 27.84 -15.42 -6.04
C ASP A 154 27.35 -15.51 -7.50
N THR A 155 26.19 -14.93 -7.75
CA THR A 155 25.50 -14.92 -9.04
C THR A 155 26.24 -14.10 -10.05
N ARG A 156 26.29 -14.55 -11.30
CA ARG A 156 26.84 -13.81 -12.43
C ARG A 156 25.92 -12.65 -12.84
N LEU A 157 26.05 -11.51 -12.15
CA LEU A 157 25.18 -10.33 -12.30
C LEU A 157 25.21 -9.74 -13.72
N GLU A 158 26.26 -10.00 -14.49
CA GLU A 158 26.35 -9.60 -15.89
C GLU A 158 25.33 -10.37 -16.76
N HIS A 159 25.25 -11.70 -16.59
CA HIS A 159 24.24 -12.52 -17.28
C HIS A 159 22.82 -12.12 -16.86
N LEU A 160 22.59 -11.88 -15.56
CA LEU A 160 21.31 -11.41 -15.05
C LEU A 160 20.87 -10.12 -15.76
N SER A 161 21.77 -9.16 -15.93
CA SER A 161 21.43 -7.87 -16.55
C SER A 161 21.17 -7.94 -18.05
N LYS A 162 21.76 -8.92 -18.75
CA LYS A 162 21.60 -9.12 -20.19
C LYS A 162 20.43 -10.05 -20.56
N ALA A 163 20.14 -11.02 -19.70
CA ALA A 163 19.04 -11.97 -19.88
C ALA A 163 17.66 -11.38 -19.62
N LEU A 164 17.58 -10.34 -18.79
CA LEU A 164 16.31 -9.72 -18.41
C LEU A 164 16.11 -8.35 -19.07
N THR A 165 14.88 -8.08 -19.54
CA THR A 165 14.47 -6.81 -20.17
C THR A 165 13.40 -6.10 -19.32
N PRO A 166 13.72 -5.58 -18.11
CA PRO A 166 12.75 -4.90 -17.28
C PRO A 166 12.31 -3.58 -17.92
N SER A 167 11.00 -3.27 -17.84
CA SER A 167 10.49 -2.01 -18.37
C SER A 167 11.10 -0.81 -17.65
N HIS A 168 11.27 0.31 -18.36
CA HIS A 168 11.80 1.57 -17.83
C HIS A 168 11.01 2.07 -16.61
N GLU A 169 9.67 1.92 -16.62
CA GLU A 169 8.80 2.23 -15.48
C GLU A 169 9.14 1.40 -14.23
N LYS A 170 9.52 0.13 -14.41
CA LYS A 170 9.91 -0.76 -13.30
C LYS A 170 11.23 -0.33 -12.67
N LEU A 171 12.19 0.12 -13.45
CA LEU A 171 13.47 0.65 -12.97
C LEU A 171 13.28 2.00 -12.27
N GLN A 172 12.56 2.93 -12.89
CA GLN A 172 12.25 4.24 -12.28
C GLN A 172 11.51 4.11 -10.95
N SER A 173 10.54 3.21 -10.85
CA SER A 173 9.78 2.98 -9.61
C SER A 173 10.64 2.48 -8.44
N LYS A 174 11.86 2.03 -8.72
CA LYS A 174 12.86 1.56 -7.72
C LYS A 174 14.02 2.53 -7.56
N GLY A 175 13.99 3.68 -8.26
CA GLY A 175 15.03 4.72 -8.16
C GLY A 175 16.37 4.33 -8.77
N VAL A 176 16.41 3.37 -9.70
CA VAL A 176 17.64 2.88 -10.34
C VAL A 176 17.56 2.97 -11.86
N GLN A 177 18.72 3.10 -12.53
CA GLN A 177 18.81 3.18 -13.99
C GLN A 177 19.03 1.81 -14.64
N SER A 178 19.53 0.82 -13.91
CA SER A 178 19.80 -0.52 -14.39
C SER A 178 19.51 -1.60 -13.36
N VAL A 179 19.41 -2.85 -13.82
CA VAL A 179 19.24 -4.02 -12.93
C VAL A 179 20.47 -4.22 -12.05
N SER A 180 21.67 -4.06 -12.61
CA SER A 180 22.93 -4.22 -11.88
C SER A 180 23.12 -3.25 -10.71
N GLN A 181 22.61 -2.04 -10.82
CA GLN A 181 22.62 -1.07 -9.71
C GLN A 181 21.70 -1.46 -8.55
N ARG A 182 20.73 -2.33 -8.82
CA ARG A 182 19.69 -2.72 -7.86
C ARG A 182 20.06 -3.94 -7.02
N VAL A 183 20.91 -4.81 -7.51
CA VAL A 183 21.17 -6.14 -6.91
C VAL A 183 22.60 -6.26 -6.40
N GLU A 184 22.81 -7.17 -5.45
CA GLU A 184 24.11 -7.45 -4.86
C GLU A 184 24.20 -8.90 -4.41
N ASN A 185 25.41 -9.49 -4.48
CA ASN A 185 25.70 -10.81 -3.97
C ASN A 185 26.06 -10.76 -2.48
N ILE A 186 25.51 -11.68 -1.68
CA ILE A 186 25.85 -11.77 -0.25
C ILE A 186 27.22 -12.40 -0.01
N GLY A 187 27.81 -13.10 -0.97
CA GLY A 187 29.12 -13.70 -0.84
C GLY A 187 30.23 -12.71 -0.50
N SER A 188 30.08 -11.43 -0.88
CA SER A 188 31.02 -10.36 -0.49
C SER A 188 30.90 -9.93 0.98
N HIS A 189 29.85 -10.33 1.68
CA HIS A 189 29.56 -9.97 3.08
C HIS A 189 29.83 -11.13 4.05
N THR A 190 30.30 -12.28 3.59
CA THR A 190 30.61 -13.46 4.42
C THR A 190 31.83 -14.22 3.90
N ASN A 191 32.50 -14.94 4.78
CA ASN A 191 33.59 -15.83 4.40
C ASN A 191 33.12 -17.27 4.14
N MET A 192 31.81 -17.52 4.20
CA MET A 192 31.26 -18.86 3.94
C MET A 192 31.28 -19.17 2.46
N SER A 193 31.57 -20.42 2.13
CA SER A 193 31.25 -21.00 0.83
C SER A 193 29.75 -21.23 0.68
N ILE A 194 29.26 -21.37 -0.55
CA ILE A 194 27.86 -21.71 -0.85
C ILE A 194 27.41 -22.97 -0.08
N ALA A 195 28.25 -24.01 -0.05
CA ALA A 195 27.96 -25.28 0.64
C ALA A 195 27.82 -25.09 2.16
N GLU A 196 28.69 -24.30 2.78
CA GLU A 196 28.62 -23.97 4.21
C GLU A 196 27.35 -23.12 4.51
N PHE A 197 27.04 -22.17 3.66
CA PHE A 197 25.82 -21.36 3.83
C PHE A 197 24.54 -22.20 3.66
N MET A 198 24.48 -23.11 2.68
CA MET A 198 23.35 -24.03 2.54
C MET A 198 23.20 -24.96 3.76
N ALA A 199 24.30 -25.46 4.29
CA ALA A 199 24.32 -26.28 5.52
C ALA A 199 23.88 -25.47 6.75
N TYR A 200 24.29 -24.21 6.84
CA TYR A 200 23.83 -23.27 7.88
C TYR A 200 22.32 -23.00 7.74
N ALA A 201 21.85 -22.67 6.53
CA ALA A 201 20.45 -22.43 6.27
C ALA A 201 19.55 -23.63 6.63
N ARG A 202 20.00 -24.86 6.30
CA ARG A 202 19.32 -26.08 6.71
C ARG A 202 19.19 -26.17 8.24
N ARG A 203 20.29 -25.97 8.99
CA ARG A 203 20.26 -26.03 10.47
C ARG A 203 19.39 -24.95 11.10
N TYR A 204 19.38 -23.74 10.49
CA TYR A 204 18.59 -22.62 10.99
C TYR A 204 17.08 -22.80 10.71
N MET A 205 16.74 -23.25 9.52
CA MET A 205 15.35 -23.38 9.06
C MET A 205 14.68 -24.67 9.57
N CYS A 206 15.43 -25.78 9.64
CA CYS A 206 14.93 -27.08 10.05
C CYS A 206 15.69 -27.59 11.28
N GLY A 207 15.03 -28.43 12.07
CA GLY A 207 15.70 -29.23 13.09
C GLY A 207 16.51 -30.36 12.48
N MET A 208 16.54 -31.50 13.20
CA MET A 208 17.24 -32.70 12.75
C MET A 208 16.34 -33.65 11.91
N GLU A 209 15.05 -33.32 11.77
CA GLU A 209 14.10 -34.17 11.08
C GLU A 209 14.20 -34.01 9.56
N GLU A 210 14.10 -35.15 8.87
CA GLU A 210 14.22 -35.24 7.42
C GLU A 210 13.01 -35.96 6.82
N LEU A 211 12.65 -35.54 5.60
CA LEU A 211 11.82 -36.28 4.69
C LEU A 211 12.69 -36.82 3.55
N VAL A 212 12.97 -38.12 3.53
CA VAL A 212 13.66 -38.75 2.41
C VAL A 212 12.62 -39.18 1.37
N LEU A 213 12.72 -38.62 0.15
CA LEU A 213 11.83 -39.00 -0.94
C LEU A 213 12.12 -40.42 -1.41
N THR A 214 11.06 -41.18 -1.67
CA THR A 214 11.11 -42.56 -2.15
C THR A 214 11.19 -42.64 -3.68
N ASP A 215 11.45 -43.85 -4.23
CA ASP A 215 11.42 -44.07 -5.68
C ASP A 215 10.05 -43.80 -6.28
N ASP A 216 8.96 -44.10 -5.55
CA ASP A 216 7.61 -43.75 -5.97
C ASP A 216 7.40 -42.25 -6.04
N ASP A 217 7.94 -41.49 -5.07
CA ASP A 217 7.93 -40.02 -5.11
C ASP A 217 8.68 -39.49 -6.33
N MET A 218 9.84 -40.07 -6.63
CA MET A 218 10.63 -39.66 -7.79
C MET A 218 9.91 -39.93 -9.11
N GLY A 219 9.11 -41.02 -9.20
CA GLY A 219 8.27 -41.31 -10.36
C GLY A 219 7.19 -40.26 -10.58
N GLU A 220 6.48 -39.85 -9.52
CA GLU A 220 5.48 -38.80 -9.62
C GLU A 220 6.10 -37.40 -9.87
N ILE A 221 7.25 -37.11 -9.28
CA ILE A 221 8.01 -35.88 -9.54
C ILE A 221 8.39 -35.79 -11.02
N ALA A 222 8.88 -36.87 -11.62
CA ALA A 222 9.22 -36.90 -13.06
C ALA A 222 8.01 -36.65 -13.96
N ARG A 223 6.83 -37.11 -13.57
CA ARG A 223 5.58 -36.82 -14.31
C ARG A 223 5.21 -35.33 -14.25
N ILE A 224 5.28 -34.72 -13.07
CA ILE A 224 5.01 -33.27 -12.87
C ILE A 224 6.07 -32.43 -13.58
N GLU A 225 7.35 -32.83 -13.47
CA GLU A 225 8.46 -32.14 -14.16
C GLU A 225 8.23 -32.03 -15.67
N LYS A 226 7.80 -33.15 -16.30
CA LYS A 226 7.49 -33.16 -17.73
C LYS A 226 6.39 -32.16 -18.11
N GLU A 227 5.37 -32.01 -17.26
CA GLU A 227 4.31 -31.03 -17.47
C GLU A 227 4.87 -29.59 -17.37
N LEU A 228 5.64 -29.30 -16.32
CA LEU A 228 6.23 -27.97 -16.06
C LEU A 228 7.29 -27.58 -17.10
N ALA A 229 7.96 -28.55 -17.72
CA ALA A 229 8.93 -28.32 -18.79
C ALA A 229 8.29 -28.20 -20.17
N SER A 230 7.00 -28.47 -20.33
CA SER A 230 6.33 -28.44 -21.64
C SER A 230 6.25 -27.03 -22.21
N ASP A 231 6.37 -26.93 -23.55
CA ASP A 231 6.23 -25.66 -24.28
C ASP A 231 4.88 -24.99 -23.98
N ASN A 232 3.81 -25.78 -23.82
CA ASN A 232 2.51 -25.25 -23.49
C ASN A 232 2.49 -24.57 -22.11
N PHE A 233 3.19 -25.11 -21.11
CA PHE A 233 3.27 -24.48 -19.79
C PHE A 233 4.18 -23.24 -19.81
N VAL A 234 5.30 -23.29 -20.50
CA VAL A 234 6.29 -22.21 -20.56
C VAL A 234 5.82 -21.05 -21.44
N TYR A 235 5.30 -21.35 -22.64
CA TYR A 235 4.99 -20.36 -23.69
C TYR A 235 3.49 -20.14 -23.96
N GLY A 236 2.61 -21.09 -23.53
CA GLY A 236 1.22 -21.19 -23.97
C GLY A 236 0.26 -20.05 -23.57
N LYS A 237 0.70 -19.08 -22.78
CA LYS A 237 -0.16 -17.99 -22.32
C LYS A 237 0.00 -16.71 -23.16
N ASN A 238 -0.50 -16.72 -24.37
CA ASN A 238 -0.60 -15.51 -25.20
C ASN A 238 -2.01 -15.40 -25.83
N PRO A 239 -3.07 -15.09 -25.04
CA PRO A 239 -4.44 -15.04 -25.52
C PRO A 239 -4.62 -13.93 -26.56
N LYS A 240 -5.52 -14.14 -27.54
CA LYS A 240 -6.01 -13.09 -28.42
C LYS A 240 -6.74 -12.05 -27.59
N PHE A 241 -6.66 -10.79 -28.00
CA PHE A 241 -7.38 -9.70 -27.34
C PHE A 241 -7.73 -8.61 -28.35
N THR A 242 -8.85 -7.93 -28.11
CA THR A 242 -9.26 -6.74 -28.86
C THR A 242 -8.89 -5.46 -28.13
N GLU A 243 -8.81 -5.54 -26.79
CA GLU A 243 -8.50 -4.43 -25.92
C GLU A 243 -7.40 -4.81 -24.93
N MET A 244 -6.45 -3.91 -24.71
CA MET A 244 -5.41 -4.06 -23.71
C MET A 244 -5.38 -2.84 -22.79
N ARG A 245 -5.31 -3.09 -21.50
CA ARG A 245 -5.17 -2.05 -20.48
C ARG A 245 -4.02 -2.41 -19.56
N LYS A 246 -3.07 -1.50 -19.37
CA LYS A 246 -1.88 -1.73 -18.55
C LYS A 246 -1.71 -0.64 -17.52
N LYS A 247 -1.41 -1.01 -16.29
CA LYS A 247 -1.11 -0.08 -15.20
C LYS A 247 -0.18 -0.68 -14.16
N ARG A 248 0.75 0.14 -13.65
CA ARG A 248 1.58 -0.21 -12.51
C ARG A 248 1.01 0.38 -11.22
N PHE A 249 0.93 -0.44 -10.18
CA PHE A 249 0.58 -0.06 -8.82
C PHE A 249 1.77 -0.37 -7.90
N ALA A 250 2.09 0.51 -6.95
CA ALA A 250 3.29 0.40 -6.13
C ALA A 250 3.33 -0.89 -5.29
N ASP A 251 2.18 -1.30 -4.76
CA ASP A 251 2.01 -2.44 -3.85
C ASP A 251 1.55 -3.74 -4.55
N ILE A 252 0.99 -3.67 -5.76
CA ILE A 252 0.56 -4.84 -6.53
C ILE A 252 1.64 -5.25 -7.52
N GLY A 253 2.21 -4.31 -8.26
CA GLY A 253 3.06 -4.50 -9.42
C GLY A 253 2.39 -4.02 -10.71
N THR A 254 2.87 -4.50 -11.84
CA THR A 254 2.26 -4.23 -13.14
C THR A 254 1.10 -5.18 -13.35
N LEU A 255 -0.07 -4.65 -13.67
CA LEU A 255 -1.21 -5.38 -14.18
C LEU A 255 -1.46 -4.98 -15.63
N GLU A 256 -1.57 -5.97 -16.51
CA GLU A 256 -1.98 -5.84 -17.91
C GLU A 256 -3.21 -6.72 -18.10
N ALA A 257 -4.38 -6.10 -18.33
CA ALA A 257 -5.61 -6.80 -18.68
C ALA A 257 -5.73 -6.89 -20.20
N ARG A 258 -5.83 -8.10 -20.73
CA ARG A 258 -6.11 -8.43 -22.13
C ARG A 258 -7.54 -8.91 -22.23
N ILE A 259 -8.36 -8.24 -23.02
CA ILE A 259 -9.80 -8.42 -23.02
C ILE A 259 -10.23 -8.69 -24.47
N GLU A 260 -10.95 -9.76 -24.68
CA GLU A 260 -11.62 -10.03 -25.94
C GLU A 260 -13.07 -9.55 -25.85
N LEU A 261 -13.45 -8.65 -26.73
CA LEU A 261 -14.80 -8.07 -26.77
C LEU A 261 -15.52 -8.47 -28.03
N LYS A 262 -16.81 -8.83 -27.87
CA LYS A 262 -17.75 -8.99 -28.98
C LYS A 262 -19.01 -8.17 -28.66
N ASN A 263 -19.34 -7.21 -29.52
CA ASN A 263 -20.46 -6.29 -29.30
C ASN A 263 -20.39 -5.57 -27.95
N ASN A 264 -19.18 -5.13 -27.55
CA ASN A 264 -18.90 -4.51 -26.26
C ASN A 264 -19.22 -5.38 -25.03
N VAL A 265 -19.24 -6.70 -25.18
CA VAL A 265 -19.39 -7.70 -24.10
C VAL A 265 -18.08 -8.46 -23.97
N ILE A 266 -17.65 -8.71 -22.74
CA ILE A 266 -16.42 -9.47 -22.42
C ILE A 266 -16.67 -10.93 -22.78
N THR A 267 -15.99 -11.45 -23.78
CA THR A 267 -16.05 -12.87 -24.20
C THR A 267 -14.87 -13.68 -23.68
N ASP A 268 -13.74 -13.03 -23.42
CA ASP A 268 -12.58 -13.61 -22.73
C ASP A 268 -11.76 -12.51 -22.08
N MET A 269 -11.03 -12.84 -21.03
CA MET A 269 -10.14 -11.92 -20.35
C MET A 269 -8.93 -12.67 -19.80
N ASN A 270 -7.78 -12.01 -19.80
CA ASN A 270 -6.58 -12.53 -19.14
C ASN A 270 -5.81 -11.39 -18.47
N PHE A 271 -5.08 -11.72 -17.40
CA PHE A 271 -4.21 -10.77 -16.72
C PHE A 271 -2.76 -11.20 -16.82
N ALA A 272 -1.91 -10.29 -17.34
CA ALA A 272 -0.47 -10.47 -17.41
C ALA A 272 0.25 -9.47 -16.48
N GLY A 273 1.45 -9.81 -15.99
CA GLY A 273 2.27 -8.92 -15.18
C GLY A 273 3.02 -9.59 -14.04
N ASP A 274 3.52 -8.75 -13.12
CA ASP A 274 4.38 -9.18 -12.01
C ASP A 274 3.66 -9.13 -10.63
N PHE A 275 2.35 -9.40 -10.63
CA PHE A 275 1.51 -9.47 -9.43
C PHE A 275 1.52 -10.86 -8.79
N PHE A 276 1.04 -10.95 -7.54
CA PHE A 276 0.90 -12.21 -6.81
C PHE A 276 -0.57 -12.63 -6.73
N LEU A 277 -0.82 -13.91 -7.04
CA LEU A 277 -2.13 -14.53 -6.85
C LEU A 277 -2.26 -15.04 -5.42
N THR A 278 -3.41 -14.79 -4.82
CA THR A 278 -3.82 -15.28 -3.51
C THR A 278 -5.00 -16.24 -3.61
N GLY A 279 -5.76 -16.19 -4.72
CA GLY A 279 -6.91 -17.03 -5.04
C GLY A 279 -6.88 -17.55 -6.47
N ASP A 280 -8.02 -18.06 -6.92
CA ASP A 280 -8.23 -18.61 -8.27
C ASP A 280 -8.69 -17.49 -9.22
N LEU A 281 -7.72 -16.91 -9.97
CA LEU A 281 -7.97 -15.81 -10.89
C LEU A 281 -8.99 -16.19 -11.97
N ASP A 282 -8.88 -17.40 -12.51
CA ASP A 282 -9.70 -17.84 -13.63
C ASP A 282 -11.17 -17.92 -13.16
N ARG A 283 -11.43 -18.67 -12.10
CA ARG A 283 -12.78 -18.94 -11.59
C ARG A 283 -13.41 -17.74 -10.86
N GLU A 284 -12.62 -17.05 -10.05
CA GLU A 284 -13.15 -16.03 -9.11
C GLU A 284 -13.23 -14.62 -9.72
N LEU A 285 -12.51 -14.37 -10.84
CA LEU A 285 -12.53 -13.06 -11.51
C LEU A 285 -12.85 -13.16 -13.01
N ILE A 286 -12.14 -14.00 -13.77
CA ILE A 286 -12.30 -14.06 -15.22
C ILE A 286 -13.67 -14.64 -15.60
N ASP A 287 -14.04 -15.81 -15.09
CA ASP A 287 -15.34 -16.43 -15.36
C ASP A 287 -16.50 -15.55 -14.87
N VAL A 288 -16.30 -14.82 -13.76
CA VAL A 288 -17.31 -13.90 -13.22
C VAL A 288 -17.57 -12.74 -14.16
N LEU A 289 -16.55 -12.27 -14.89
CA LEU A 289 -16.66 -11.16 -15.84
C LEU A 289 -17.07 -11.59 -17.24
N HIS A 290 -17.05 -12.89 -17.55
CA HIS A 290 -17.51 -13.40 -18.83
C HIS A 290 -19.00 -13.06 -19.08
N GLY A 291 -19.31 -12.56 -20.26
CA GLY A 291 -20.66 -12.12 -20.61
C GLY A 291 -21.09 -10.76 -20.05
N VAL A 292 -20.23 -10.07 -19.30
CA VAL A 292 -20.53 -8.74 -18.75
C VAL A 292 -20.28 -7.66 -19.81
N PRO A 293 -21.16 -6.68 -19.99
CA PRO A 293 -20.89 -5.51 -20.82
C PRO A 293 -19.62 -4.78 -20.36
N PHE A 294 -18.75 -4.42 -21.30
CA PHE A 294 -17.50 -3.71 -20.98
C PHE A 294 -17.76 -2.24 -20.71
N THR A 295 -18.49 -1.97 -19.63
CA THR A 295 -18.73 -0.63 -19.08
C THR A 295 -18.36 -0.59 -17.62
N ARG A 296 -18.01 0.60 -17.11
CA ARG A 296 -17.61 0.77 -15.70
C ARG A 296 -18.71 0.29 -14.76
N GLU A 297 -19.94 0.72 -15.02
CA GLU A 297 -21.12 0.47 -14.20
C GLU A 297 -21.45 -1.04 -14.15
N ALA A 298 -21.37 -1.73 -15.28
CA ALA A 298 -21.67 -3.16 -15.36
C ALA A 298 -20.61 -4.00 -14.63
N VAL A 299 -19.33 -3.69 -14.81
CA VAL A 299 -18.23 -4.37 -14.12
C VAL A 299 -18.25 -4.07 -12.62
N GLU A 300 -18.53 -2.81 -12.22
CA GLU A 300 -18.67 -2.42 -10.82
C GLU A 300 -19.83 -3.15 -10.13
N ALA A 301 -20.99 -3.18 -10.76
CA ALA A 301 -22.17 -3.88 -10.24
C ALA A 301 -21.93 -5.40 -10.12
N ARG A 302 -21.24 -6.00 -11.10
CA ARG A 302 -20.95 -7.45 -11.11
C ARG A 302 -19.99 -7.88 -9.99
N LEU A 303 -19.03 -7.02 -9.66
CA LEU A 303 -18.00 -7.30 -8.65
C LEU A 303 -18.28 -6.64 -7.29
N TYR A 304 -19.42 -6.00 -7.14
CA TYR A 304 -19.80 -5.36 -5.87
C TYR A 304 -19.81 -6.38 -4.72
N GLY A 305 -19.11 -6.07 -3.63
CA GLY A 305 -18.99 -6.96 -2.48
C GLY A 305 -17.95 -8.08 -2.61
N THR A 306 -17.29 -8.22 -3.78
CA THR A 306 -16.21 -9.21 -3.96
C THR A 306 -14.89 -8.68 -3.37
N ASP A 307 -14.25 -9.49 -2.52
CA ASP A 307 -12.89 -9.19 -2.05
C ASP A 307 -11.84 -9.59 -3.10
N LEU A 308 -11.51 -8.65 -3.98
CA LEU A 308 -10.50 -8.88 -5.02
C LEU A 308 -9.08 -9.05 -4.46
N SER A 309 -8.81 -8.65 -3.21
CA SER A 309 -7.51 -8.86 -2.57
C SER A 309 -7.28 -10.32 -2.19
N ALA A 310 -8.35 -11.09 -2.03
CA ALA A 310 -8.30 -12.54 -1.87
C ALA A 310 -7.91 -13.27 -3.17
N ILE A 311 -8.01 -12.63 -4.34
CA ILE A 311 -7.68 -13.19 -5.66
C ILE A 311 -6.30 -12.72 -6.12
N ILE A 312 -6.08 -11.39 -6.13
CA ILE A 312 -4.79 -10.76 -6.45
C ILE A 312 -4.40 -9.88 -5.26
N ARG A 313 -3.26 -10.15 -4.66
CA ARG A 313 -2.76 -9.44 -3.49
C ARG A 313 -2.77 -7.92 -3.70
N GLY A 314 -3.54 -7.20 -2.86
CA GLY A 314 -3.63 -5.75 -2.88
C GLY A 314 -4.57 -5.17 -3.94
N LEU A 315 -5.22 -6.01 -4.79
CA LEU A 315 -6.20 -5.53 -5.76
C LEU A 315 -7.50 -5.16 -5.04
N THR A 316 -8.06 -4.02 -5.40
CA THR A 316 -9.38 -3.56 -4.94
C THR A 316 -10.25 -3.20 -6.13
N LEU A 317 -11.57 -3.18 -5.96
CA LEU A 317 -12.49 -2.83 -7.05
C LEU A 317 -12.19 -1.44 -7.66
N PRO A 318 -11.92 -0.37 -6.90
CA PRO A 318 -11.53 0.91 -7.49
C PRO A 318 -10.23 0.84 -8.31
N ARG A 319 -9.26 -0.02 -7.92
CA ARG A 319 -8.01 -0.21 -8.67
C ARG A 319 -8.24 -0.98 -9.96
N LEU A 320 -9.07 -2.02 -9.95
CA LEU A 320 -9.45 -2.76 -11.15
C LEU A 320 -10.20 -1.85 -12.13
N LEU A 321 -11.19 -1.11 -11.67
CA LEU A 321 -11.92 -0.14 -12.51
C LEU A 321 -11.00 0.95 -13.08
N ARG A 322 -9.99 1.37 -12.29
CA ARG A 322 -8.98 2.31 -12.77
C ARG A 322 -8.03 1.71 -13.80
N LEU A 323 -7.76 0.41 -13.75
CA LEU A 323 -7.02 -0.31 -14.78
C LEU A 323 -7.83 -0.38 -16.07
N LEU A 324 -9.07 -0.85 -15.98
CA LEU A 324 -9.92 -1.15 -17.16
C LEU A 324 -10.42 0.12 -17.87
N PHE A 325 -10.81 1.13 -17.11
CA PHE A 325 -11.52 2.32 -17.64
C PHE A 325 -10.78 3.66 -17.39
N GLY A 326 -9.59 3.62 -16.77
CA GLY A 326 -8.88 4.83 -16.40
C GLY A 326 -9.44 5.50 -15.12
N ARG A 327 -9.08 6.76 -14.89
CA ARG A 327 -9.75 7.56 -13.86
C ARG A 327 -11.20 7.79 -14.30
N PRO A 328 -12.18 7.75 -13.38
CA PRO A 328 -13.52 8.20 -13.74
C PRO A 328 -13.38 9.59 -14.38
N PRO A 329 -14.18 9.91 -15.41
CA PRO A 329 -14.18 11.25 -15.97
C PRO A 329 -14.31 12.22 -14.80
N HIS A 330 -13.48 13.25 -14.80
CA HIS A 330 -13.59 14.30 -13.80
C HIS A 330 -14.94 14.95 -14.01
N VAL A 331 -15.94 14.58 -13.23
CA VAL A 331 -17.19 15.30 -13.21
C VAL A 331 -16.80 16.70 -12.71
N SER A 332 -16.77 17.67 -13.62
CA SER A 332 -16.56 19.06 -13.23
C SER A 332 -17.63 19.38 -12.20
N LYS A 333 -17.20 19.97 -11.08
CA LYS A 333 -18.18 20.47 -10.10
C LYS A 333 -19.23 21.29 -10.83
N PRO A 334 -20.52 21.12 -10.52
CA PRO A 334 -21.57 21.98 -11.06
C PRO A 334 -21.21 23.47 -10.88
N ASP A 335 -21.67 24.32 -11.76
CA ASP A 335 -21.31 25.76 -11.71
C ASP A 335 -21.63 26.41 -10.37
N TRP A 336 -22.69 25.97 -9.70
CA TRP A 336 -23.06 26.45 -8.36
C TRP A 336 -22.09 26.01 -7.25
N LEU A 337 -21.15 25.04 -7.50
CA LEU A 337 -20.06 24.66 -6.60
C LEU A 337 -18.70 25.30 -7.00
N LYS A 338 -18.70 26.14 -8.04
CA LYS A 338 -17.49 26.89 -8.41
C LYS A 338 -17.43 28.18 -7.59
N ILE A 339 -16.27 28.49 -7.06
CA ILE A 339 -16.01 29.68 -6.28
C ILE A 339 -15.14 30.61 -7.16
N ASP A 340 -15.55 31.85 -7.29
CA ASP A 340 -14.72 32.90 -7.90
C ASP A 340 -13.55 33.25 -6.96
N LEU A 341 -12.33 33.02 -7.41
CA LEU A 341 -11.12 33.33 -6.65
C LEU A 341 -10.63 34.78 -6.89
N THR A 342 -11.51 35.67 -7.34
CA THR A 342 -11.15 37.09 -7.54
C THR A 342 -10.86 37.76 -6.20
N SER A 343 -9.63 38.24 -6.02
CA SER A 343 -9.28 39.09 -4.88
C SER A 343 -9.98 40.43 -5.02
N THR A 344 -10.95 40.74 -4.15
CA THR A 344 -11.57 42.05 -4.05
C THR A 344 -10.85 42.92 -3.04
N HIS A 345 -11.02 44.23 -3.13
CA HIS A 345 -10.50 45.21 -2.14
C HIS A 345 -10.99 44.82 -0.73
N ASP A 346 -12.26 44.45 -0.58
CA ASP A 346 -12.88 44.05 0.70
C ASP A 346 -12.24 42.82 1.31
N TYR A 347 -11.79 41.84 0.49
CA TYR A 347 -11.00 40.72 0.99
C TYR A 347 -9.69 41.17 1.64
N GLY A 348 -9.02 42.13 1.00
CA GLY A 348 -7.76 42.71 1.52
C GLY A 348 -7.97 43.47 2.84
N GLU A 349 -9.10 44.19 2.98
CA GLU A 349 -9.45 44.89 4.24
C GLU A 349 -9.69 43.86 5.36
N THR A 350 -10.51 42.83 5.14
CA THR A 350 -10.74 41.77 6.15
C THR A 350 -9.45 41.09 6.55
N ALA A 351 -8.59 40.73 5.61
CA ALA A 351 -7.29 40.12 5.88
C ALA A 351 -6.39 41.05 6.70
N SER A 352 -6.39 42.37 6.40
CA SER A 352 -5.60 43.37 7.11
C SER A 352 -6.06 43.56 8.56
N VAL A 353 -7.38 43.61 8.81
CA VAL A 353 -7.93 43.70 10.17
C VAL A 353 -7.54 42.49 11.00
N ILE A 354 -7.70 41.26 10.47
CA ILE A 354 -7.33 40.02 11.15
C ILE A 354 -5.82 40.01 11.48
N ALA A 355 -4.96 40.38 10.53
CA ALA A 355 -3.53 40.40 10.72
C ALA A 355 -3.09 41.49 11.73
N LYS A 356 -3.68 42.70 11.68
CA LYS A 356 -3.39 43.81 12.56
C LYS A 356 -3.67 43.50 14.03
N HIS A 357 -4.74 42.76 14.30
CA HIS A 357 -5.14 42.40 15.65
C HIS A 357 -4.62 40.99 16.06
N HIS A 358 -3.71 40.40 15.30
CA HIS A 358 -3.11 39.06 15.55
C HIS A 358 -4.11 37.95 15.82
N LEU A 359 -5.26 37.97 15.13
CA LEU A 359 -6.35 37.03 15.37
C LEU A 359 -6.24 35.77 14.54
N ASN A 360 -6.74 34.69 15.11
CA ASN A 360 -6.93 33.43 14.42
C ASN A 360 -8.34 33.31 13.84
N THR A 361 -8.49 32.62 12.74
CA THR A 361 -9.79 32.33 12.13
C THR A 361 -9.87 30.86 11.76
N ILE A 362 -11.04 30.26 11.97
CA ILE A 362 -11.28 28.90 11.48
C ILE A 362 -11.28 28.86 9.95
N CYS A 363 -11.57 29.99 9.29
CA CYS A 363 -11.47 30.13 7.84
C CYS A 363 -10.07 29.84 7.31
N THR A 364 -9.03 30.23 8.06
CA THR A 364 -7.63 29.94 7.71
C THR A 364 -7.18 28.58 8.22
N SER A 365 -7.38 28.27 9.51
CA SER A 365 -6.97 27.01 10.12
C SER A 365 -7.69 25.80 9.53
N GLY A 366 -8.98 25.93 9.23
CA GLY A 366 -9.80 24.89 8.64
C GLY A 366 -9.67 24.77 7.11
N LEU A 367 -8.84 25.60 6.45
CA LEU A 367 -8.74 25.67 4.98
C LEU A 367 -10.12 25.80 4.30
N CYS A 368 -10.96 26.67 4.83
CA CYS A 368 -12.34 26.87 4.35
C CYS A 368 -12.35 27.28 2.87
N PRO A 369 -13.06 26.54 2.00
CA PRO A 369 -13.14 26.86 0.57
C PRO A 369 -13.88 28.18 0.30
N ASN A 370 -14.77 28.62 1.20
CA ASN A 370 -15.56 29.83 1.05
C ASN A 370 -14.86 31.08 1.58
N ARG A 371 -13.62 30.95 2.08
CA ARG A 371 -12.91 32.07 2.71
C ARG A 371 -12.85 33.32 1.82
N THR A 372 -12.59 33.16 0.52
CA THR A 372 -12.48 34.28 -0.41
C THR A 372 -13.78 35.05 -0.53
N GLU A 373 -14.90 34.35 -0.65
CA GLU A 373 -16.23 34.94 -0.76
C GLU A 373 -16.66 35.61 0.57
N CYS A 374 -16.53 34.88 1.69
CA CYS A 374 -16.88 35.41 3.02
C CYS A 374 -16.07 36.63 3.40
N TRP A 375 -14.75 36.62 3.16
CA TRP A 375 -13.89 37.76 3.48
C TRP A 375 -14.13 38.96 2.55
N ALA A 376 -14.49 38.73 1.29
CA ALA A 376 -14.95 39.78 0.39
C ALA A 376 -16.29 40.36 0.84
N ALA A 377 -17.12 39.57 1.52
CA ALA A 377 -18.37 40.03 2.16
C ALA A 377 -18.14 40.58 3.59
N ARG A 378 -16.89 40.84 3.98
CA ARG A 378 -16.48 41.32 5.32
C ARG A 378 -16.95 40.42 6.45
N THR A 379 -17.02 39.11 6.20
CA THR A 379 -17.47 38.11 7.16
C THR A 379 -16.34 37.12 7.45
N ALA A 380 -16.01 36.93 8.75
CA ALA A 380 -15.04 35.93 9.20
C ALA A 380 -15.51 35.29 10.49
N THR A 381 -15.26 33.99 10.65
CA THR A 381 -15.46 33.31 11.93
C THR A 381 -14.14 33.38 12.71
N LEU A 382 -14.15 34.15 13.79
CA LEU A 382 -12.99 34.35 14.64
C LEU A 382 -12.81 33.15 15.56
N MET A 383 -11.55 32.72 15.75
CA MET A 383 -11.19 31.56 16.57
C MET A 383 -10.32 32.02 17.72
N ILE A 384 -10.78 31.84 18.96
CA ILE A 384 -10.10 32.26 20.17
C ILE A 384 -9.38 31.09 20.86
N GLY A 385 -8.55 31.41 21.84
CA GLY A 385 -7.76 30.40 22.57
C GLY A 385 -6.44 30.05 21.88
N GLY A 386 -6.08 30.78 20.82
CA GLY A 386 -4.88 30.55 20.00
C GLY A 386 -5.15 29.77 18.71
N ASN A 387 -4.09 29.16 18.15
CA ASN A 387 -4.14 28.43 16.88
C ASN A 387 -3.78 26.93 16.99
N VAL A 388 -3.55 26.44 18.22
CA VAL A 388 -3.19 25.05 18.49
C VAL A 388 -4.24 24.44 19.40
N CYS A 389 -4.87 23.34 18.97
CA CYS A 389 -5.90 22.62 19.69
C CYS A 389 -5.29 21.44 20.47
N THR A 390 -5.77 21.15 21.67
CA THR A 390 -5.36 19.97 22.45
C THR A 390 -5.90 18.66 21.89
N ARG A 391 -7.00 18.71 21.09
CA ARG A 391 -7.69 17.54 20.53
C ARG A 391 -7.29 17.24 19.08
N LYS A 392 -7.48 15.96 18.68
CA LYS A 392 -7.05 15.39 17.38
C LYS A 392 -8.23 14.90 16.53
N CYS A 393 -9.25 15.70 16.35
CA CYS A 393 -10.39 15.32 15.51
C CYS A 393 -9.93 15.04 14.09
N LYS A 394 -10.18 13.80 13.59
CA LYS A 394 -9.64 13.31 12.29
C LYS A 394 -10.10 14.09 11.06
N PHE A 395 -11.19 14.82 11.16
CA PHE A 395 -11.76 15.66 10.10
C PHE A 395 -11.34 17.13 10.21
N CYS A 396 -10.73 17.56 11.33
CA CYS A 396 -10.32 18.95 11.57
C CYS A 396 -8.90 19.21 11.04
N ASN A 397 -8.71 20.34 10.36
CA ASN A 397 -7.40 20.75 9.85
C ASN A 397 -6.66 21.73 10.79
N THR A 398 -7.25 22.09 11.91
CA THR A 398 -6.59 22.94 12.90
C THR A 398 -5.37 22.23 13.49
N GLN A 399 -4.28 22.98 13.68
CA GLN A 399 -3.03 22.44 14.22
C GLN A 399 -3.28 21.82 15.60
N THR A 400 -2.81 20.60 15.79
CA THR A 400 -2.91 19.87 17.05
C THR A 400 -1.57 19.88 17.79
N GLY A 401 -1.59 20.05 19.09
CA GLY A 401 -0.36 20.01 19.89
C GLY A 401 -0.55 20.54 21.30
N LYS A 402 0.55 21.00 21.90
CA LYS A 402 0.55 21.69 23.18
C LYS A 402 0.41 23.20 22.92
N PRO A 403 -0.73 23.83 23.27
CA PRO A 403 -0.92 25.25 23.07
C PRO A 403 0.03 26.10 23.94
N GLY A 404 0.30 27.33 23.50
CA GLY A 404 0.95 28.33 24.33
C GLY A 404 0.03 28.93 25.40
N ARG A 405 0.52 29.91 26.12
CA ARG A 405 -0.31 30.68 27.05
C ARG A 405 -1.39 31.45 26.28
N LEU A 406 -2.55 31.63 26.91
CA LEU A 406 -3.59 32.51 26.38
C LEU A 406 -3.06 33.94 26.28
N ASP A 407 -3.39 34.61 25.19
CA ASP A 407 -3.13 36.04 25.04
C ASP A 407 -4.19 36.81 25.85
N PRO A 408 -3.81 37.56 26.87
CA PRO A 408 -4.75 38.31 27.69
C PRO A 408 -5.45 39.44 26.93
N ASP A 409 -4.88 39.91 25.82
CA ASP A 409 -5.44 40.95 24.97
C ASP A 409 -6.34 40.41 23.85
N GLU A 410 -6.38 39.09 23.62
CA GLU A 410 -7.20 38.48 22.56
C GLU A 410 -8.70 38.84 22.68
N PRO A 411 -9.36 38.85 23.87
CA PRO A 411 -10.75 39.25 24.00
C PRO A 411 -11.03 40.69 23.50
N LYS A 412 -10.15 41.62 23.84
CA LYS A 412 -10.23 43.00 23.38
C LYS A 412 -9.98 43.12 21.88
N ASN A 413 -8.94 42.47 21.37
CA ASN A 413 -8.57 42.47 19.96
C ASN A 413 -9.71 41.89 19.09
N VAL A 414 -10.41 40.85 19.57
CA VAL A 414 -11.59 40.29 18.93
C VAL A 414 -12.72 41.33 18.86
N ALA A 415 -13.04 42.01 19.97
CA ALA A 415 -14.08 43.02 20.02
C ALA A 415 -13.79 44.21 19.09
N GLU A 416 -12.55 44.70 19.07
CA GLU A 416 -12.11 45.77 18.17
C GLU A 416 -12.19 45.34 16.69
N SER A 417 -11.89 44.09 16.37
CA SER A 417 -11.98 43.59 15.00
C SER A 417 -13.43 43.43 14.53
N VAL A 418 -14.35 42.99 15.40
CA VAL A 418 -15.78 42.98 15.09
C VAL A 418 -16.28 44.38 14.75
N LYS A 419 -15.81 45.39 15.49
CA LYS A 419 -16.10 46.82 15.25
C LYS A 419 -15.49 47.33 13.94
N ALA A 420 -14.23 47.06 13.71
CA ALA A 420 -13.52 47.49 12.51
C ALA A 420 -14.11 46.88 11.21
N LEU A 421 -14.58 45.65 11.26
CA LEU A 421 -15.25 44.96 10.15
C LEU A 421 -16.73 45.40 9.98
N GLY A 422 -17.29 46.12 10.98
CA GLY A 422 -18.68 46.54 10.96
C GLY A 422 -19.67 45.39 10.94
N LEU A 423 -19.38 44.31 11.65
CA LEU A 423 -20.18 43.10 11.63
C LEU A 423 -21.53 43.31 12.34
N ARG A 424 -22.61 43.07 11.64
CA ARG A 424 -23.95 42.97 12.25
C ARG A 424 -24.22 41.63 12.87
N TYR A 425 -23.45 40.61 12.46
CA TYR A 425 -23.49 39.23 12.96
C TYR A 425 -22.07 38.70 13.08
N ALA A 426 -21.64 38.37 14.29
CA ALA A 426 -20.31 37.86 14.56
C ALA A 426 -20.38 36.41 15.05
N VAL A 427 -19.60 35.54 14.46
CA VAL A 427 -19.48 34.14 14.88
C VAL A 427 -18.09 33.93 15.51
N ILE A 428 -18.08 33.45 16.74
CA ILE A 428 -16.87 33.14 17.49
C ILE A 428 -16.81 31.65 17.78
N THR A 429 -15.67 31.04 17.53
CA THR A 429 -15.36 29.66 17.92
C THR A 429 -14.03 29.62 18.67
N SER A 430 -13.58 28.48 19.13
CA SER A 430 -12.28 28.32 19.76
C SER A 430 -11.57 27.03 19.33
N VAL A 431 -10.28 26.93 19.65
CA VAL A 431 -9.62 25.64 19.85
C VAL A 431 -10.00 25.08 21.22
N ASP A 432 -9.92 23.75 21.39
CA ASP A 432 -10.03 23.14 22.71
C ASP A 432 -8.76 23.39 23.52
N ARG A 433 -8.94 23.69 24.79
CA ARG A 433 -7.90 24.03 25.77
C ARG A 433 -7.98 23.13 27.00
N ASP A 434 -7.97 21.81 26.76
CA ASP A 434 -7.98 20.80 27.84
C ASP A 434 -6.74 20.87 28.75
N ASP A 435 -5.77 21.72 28.38
CA ASP A 435 -4.56 22.04 29.15
C ASP A 435 -4.78 23.08 30.28
N LEU A 436 -5.96 23.73 30.30
CA LEU A 436 -6.32 24.74 31.34
C LEU A 436 -7.30 24.14 32.34
N ASP A 437 -7.23 24.60 33.57
CA ASP A 437 -8.06 24.12 34.71
C ASP A 437 -9.57 24.38 34.47
N ASP A 438 -9.89 25.43 33.69
CA ASP A 438 -11.26 25.83 33.34
C ASP A 438 -11.58 25.57 31.87
N TYR A 439 -10.73 24.81 31.17
CA TYR A 439 -10.87 24.53 29.74
C TYR A 439 -11.05 25.78 28.86
N GLY A 440 -10.62 26.94 29.36
CA GLY A 440 -10.73 28.23 28.68
C GLY A 440 -12.07 28.95 28.86
N ALA A 441 -12.91 28.53 29.80
CA ALA A 441 -14.24 29.12 30.02
C ALA A 441 -14.16 30.58 30.44
N ALA A 442 -13.24 30.98 31.32
CA ALA A 442 -13.04 32.39 31.71
C ALA A 442 -12.66 33.27 30.51
N HIS A 443 -11.84 32.75 29.59
CA HIS A 443 -11.47 33.46 28.38
C HIS A 443 -12.67 33.68 27.44
N TRP A 444 -13.57 32.69 27.35
CA TRP A 444 -14.84 32.83 26.62
C TRP A 444 -15.73 33.91 27.24
N VAL A 445 -15.89 33.93 28.59
CA VAL A 445 -16.67 34.95 29.31
C VAL A 445 -16.13 36.33 28.99
N GLU A 446 -14.84 36.56 29.13
CA GLU A 446 -14.22 37.86 28.86
C GLU A 446 -14.37 38.27 27.40
N THR A 447 -14.23 37.35 26.46
CA THR A 447 -14.43 37.63 25.02
C THR A 447 -15.87 38.09 24.76
N ILE A 448 -16.86 37.37 25.26
CA ILE A 448 -18.28 37.74 25.09
C ILE A 448 -18.56 39.12 25.68
N ARG A 449 -18.05 39.41 26.89
CA ARG A 449 -18.18 40.71 27.55
C ARG A 449 -17.59 41.84 26.73
N CYS A 450 -16.36 41.70 26.26
CA CYS A 450 -15.69 42.67 25.45
C CYS A 450 -16.47 42.95 24.16
N ILE A 451 -16.91 41.90 23.43
CA ILE A 451 -17.68 42.06 22.20
C ILE A 451 -18.98 42.83 22.46
N LYS A 452 -19.76 42.43 23.45
CA LYS A 452 -21.04 43.08 23.78
C LYS A 452 -20.92 44.51 24.24
N LYS A 453 -19.83 44.83 24.96
CA LYS A 453 -19.53 46.19 25.41
C LYS A 453 -19.18 47.11 24.23
N GLU A 454 -18.32 46.67 23.32
CA GLU A 454 -17.83 47.49 22.21
C GLU A 454 -18.75 47.47 20.98
N ASN A 455 -19.62 46.43 20.88
CA ASN A 455 -20.52 46.21 19.73
C ASN A 455 -21.93 45.82 20.19
N PRO A 456 -22.65 46.71 20.87
CA PRO A 456 -23.96 46.40 21.49
C PRO A 456 -25.04 45.96 20.53
N ASP A 457 -24.98 46.40 19.26
CA ASP A 457 -25.94 46.08 18.22
C ASP A 457 -25.60 44.86 17.39
N THR A 458 -24.42 44.24 17.62
CA THR A 458 -23.98 43.05 16.92
C THR A 458 -24.64 41.79 17.50
N ILE A 459 -25.28 41.00 16.63
CA ILE A 459 -25.73 39.66 17.00
C ILE A 459 -24.55 38.76 17.18
N LEU A 460 -24.35 38.23 18.40
CA LEU A 460 -23.21 37.37 18.72
C LEU A 460 -23.65 35.90 18.76
N GLU A 461 -23.08 35.12 17.89
CA GLU A 461 -23.13 33.65 17.92
C GLU A 461 -21.83 33.08 18.47
N VAL A 462 -21.94 32.15 19.39
CA VAL A 462 -20.81 31.40 19.96
C VAL A 462 -20.94 29.93 19.66
N LEU A 463 -19.87 29.33 19.12
CA LEU A 463 -19.74 27.89 18.89
C LEU A 463 -18.74 27.38 19.91
N ILE A 464 -19.24 27.01 21.10
CA ILE A 464 -18.44 26.66 22.27
C ILE A 464 -17.96 25.22 22.24
N PRO A 465 -16.79 24.90 22.87
CA PRO A 465 -16.37 23.53 23.13
C PRO A 465 -17.27 22.85 24.19
N ASP A 466 -17.04 21.57 24.44
CA ASP A 466 -17.84 20.81 25.43
C ASP A 466 -17.41 21.05 26.87
N PHE A 467 -16.29 21.75 27.14
CA PHE A 467 -15.70 21.97 28.47
C PHE A 467 -15.62 20.67 29.29
N MET A 468 -15.33 19.53 28.67
CA MET A 468 -15.33 18.20 29.27
C MET A 468 -16.66 17.79 29.95
N GLY A 469 -17.74 18.44 29.58
CA GLY A 469 -19.08 18.22 30.14
C GLY A 469 -19.32 18.91 31.51
N GLU A 470 -18.42 19.79 31.96
CA GLU A 470 -18.54 20.52 33.22
C GLU A 470 -19.66 21.57 33.14
N ARG A 471 -20.78 21.29 33.81
CA ARG A 471 -22.01 22.09 33.74
C ARG A 471 -21.81 23.51 34.24
N ASP A 472 -21.00 23.68 35.30
CA ASP A 472 -20.76 24.99 35.90
C ASP A 472 -20.03 25.91 34.94
N LEU A 473 -19.04 25.37 34.16
CA LEU A 473 -18.32 26.14 33.16
C LEU A 473 -19.21 26.52 32.00
N ILE A 474 -20.03 25.58 31.50
CA ILE A 474 -21.02 25.87 30.45
C ILE A 474 -22.00 26.95 30.93
N SER A 475 -22.49 26.84 32.17
CA SER A 475 -23.43 27.81 32.77
C SER A 475 -22.79 29.18 32.92
N MET A 476 -21.50 29.24 33.30
CA MET A 476 -20.75 30.49 33.42
C MET A 476 -20.65 31.24 32.08
N VAL A 477 -20.36 30.53 30.98
CA VAL A 477 -20.32 31.11 29.64
C VAL A 477 -21.70 31.54 29.17
N MET A 478 -22.74 30.71 29.42
CA MET A 478 -24.13 31.03 29.04
C MET A 478 -24.75 32.16 29.83
N ALA A 479 -24.27 32.42 31.06
CA ALA A 479 -24.69 33.57 31.85
C ALA A 479 -24.40 34.92 31.17
N GLU A 480 -23.42 34.98 30.28
CA GLU A 480 -23.12 36.16 29.48
C GLU A 480 -24.12 36.41 28.34
N ARG A 481 -25.10 35.53 28.15
CA ARG A 481 -26.24 35.66 27.23
C ARG A 481 -25.84 35.98 25.82
N PRO A 482 -25.00 35.20 25.11
CA PRO A 482 -24.84 35.35 23.68
C PRO A 482 -26.23 35.23 22.98
N ASN A 483 -26.37 35.87 21.80
CA ASN A 483 -27.65 35.81 21.10
C ASN A 483 -27.95 34.42 20.56
N VAL A 484 -26.91 33.72 20.11
CA VAL A 484 -27.00 32.34 19.64
C VAL A 484 -25.85 31.53 20.29
N ALA A 485 -26.16 30.34 20.78
CA ALA A 485 -25.19 29.40 21.27
C ALA A 485 -25.32 28.07 20.52
N GLY A 486 -24.20 27.61 19.94
CA GLY A 486 -24.08 26.35 19.22
C GLY A 486 -23.04 25.45 19.86
N HIS A 487 -23.21 24.16 19.64
CA HIS A 487 -22.24 23.14 19.95
C HIS A 487 -22.32 22.01 18.90
N ASN A 488 -21.17 21.53 18.43
CA ASN A 488 -21.11 20.47 17.44
C ASN A 488 -21.14 19.10 18.10
N MET A 489 -21.97 18.20 17.60
CA MET A 489 -21.96 16.79 18.01
C MET A 489 -20.74 16.02 17.45
N GLU A 490 -20.03 16.62 16.50
CA GLU A 490 -18.83 16.15 15.82
C GLU A 490 -18.99 14.81 15.08
N THR A 491 -19.58 13.78 15.72
CA THR A 491 -19.75 12.45 15.13
C THR A 491 -20.98 11.72 15.70
N VAL A 492 -21.29 10.55 15.14
CA VAL A 492 -22.38 9.70 15.62
C VAL A 492 -21.94 8.89 16.85
N ARG A 493 -22.90 8.51 17.70
CA ARG A 493 -22.66 7.81 18.98
C ARG A 493 -21.71 6.61 18.88
N ARG A 494 -21.78 5.81 17.79
CA ARG A 494 -20.92 4.62 17.59
C ARG A 494 -19.45 4.94 17.37
N LEU A 495 -19.11 6.19 16.98
CA LEU A 495 -17.74 6.63 16.71
C LEU A 495 -17.19 7.55 17.81
N THR A 496 -18.01 7.92 18.79
CA THR A 496 -17.61 8.80 19.90
C THR A 496 -16.51 8.24 20.80
N PRO A 497 -16.37 6.90 21.03
CA PRO A 497 -15.29 6.35 21.84
C PRO A 497 -13.93 6.29 21.16
N GLY A 498 -13.76 6.82 19.95
CA GLY A 498 -12.55 6.69 19.13
C GLY A 498 -11.62 7.89 19.10
#